data_6b4e6f605ac7aea8fec43dfad9947f1b
#
_entry.id   6b4e6f605ac7aea8fec43dfad9947f1b
#
_cell.length_a   1.000
_cell.length_b   1.000
_cell.length_c   1.000
_cell.angle_alpha   90.00
_cell.angle_beta   90.00
_cell.angle_gamma   90.00
#
_symmetry.space_group_name_H-M   'P 1'
#
loop_
_entity.id
_entity.type
_entity.pdbx_description
1 polymer ?
#
loop_
_entity_poly.entity_id
_entity_poly.type
_entity_poly.pdbx_seq_one_letter_code
_entity_poly.pdbx_strand_id
1 'polypeptide(L)'
;AWLLEKLWSDGKRLKPREVVAEFDKHLHDELDLMREASNCSQLRRNFVDSKVLLVPEVHWDWCRHSVMVMSRMSGVPIGQIDRLREAGLDLKVLSRTGVEIFFTQIFRDGFFHADMHPGNIFVATDPATFNAYIALDFGIMGTLNEVDKRYLAINFLAFFQRDYHRVAEAHIESGWVPPETRVDELEAAVRAVCEPIFDRPLKEISFGHVLLRLFQTSRRFNVEIQPQLVL
;
A
#
# COMPACT_ATOMS: atom_id res chain seq x y z
N ALA A 1 -9.23 23.37 8.45
CA ALA A 1 -9.02 22.33 9.46
C ALA A 1 -9.68 22.73 10.81
N TRP A 2 -9.25 23.79 11.49
CA TRP A 2 -9.79 24.21 12.81
C TRP A 2 -11.31 24.49 12.82
N LEU A 3 -11.85 25.13 11.79
CA LEU A 3 -13.30 25.35 11.65
C LEU A 3 -14.07 24.05 11.48
N LEU A 4 -13.53 23.09 10.73
CA LEU A 4 -14.13 21.76 10.54
C LEU A 4 -14.21 20.97 11.85
N GLU A 5 -13.17 21.03 12.68
CA GLU A 5 -13.19 20.38 14.01
C GLU A 5 -14.25 20.95 14.94
N LYS A 6 -14.56 22.26 14.82
CA LYS A 6 -15.53 22.94 15.69
C LYS A 6 -16.96 22.88 15.19
N LEU A 7 -17.17 22.92 13.88
CA LEU A 7 -18.49 23.14 13.27
C LEU A 7 -19.12 21.84 12.73
N TRP A 8 -18.32 20.79 12.52
CA TRP A 8 -18.81 19.55 11.96
C TRP A 8 -18.80 18.43 13.01
N SER A 9 -19.90 17.66 13.09
CA SER A 9 -20.04 16.59 14.09
C SER A 9 -18.95 15.51 14.00
N ASP A 10 -18.48 15.23 12.81
CA ASP A 10 -17.40 14.26 12.56
C ASP A 10 -15.99 14.90 12.60
N GLY A 11 -15.91 16.22 12.74
CA GLY A 11 -14.66 16.94 12.65
C GLY A 11 -13.61 16.50 13.67
N LYS A 12 -14.04 16.15 14.90
CA LYS A 12 -13.13 15.61 15.93
C LYS A 12 -12.58 14.23 15.57
N ARG A 13 -13.41 13.37 14.96
CA ARG A 13 -13.03 12.01 14.55
C ARG A 13 -12.08 12.00 13.37
N LEU A 14 -12.27 12.90 12.42
CA LEU A 14 -11.46 13.01 11.20
C LEU A 14 -10.14 13.74 11.41
N LYS A 15 -9.93 14.33 12.58
CA LYS A 15 -8.67 15.00 12.98
C LYS A 15 -8.07 15.87 11.86
N PRO A 16 -8.85 16.80 11.23
CA PRO A 16 -8.42 17.49 10.01
C PRO A 16 -7.17 18.36 10.21
N ARG A 17 -6.83 18.73 11.44
CA ARG A 17 -5.58 19.45 11.72
C ARG A 17 -4.37 18.52 11.64
N GLU A 18 -4.51 17.29 12.17
CA GLU A 18 -3.46 16.27 12.09
C GLU A 18 -3.24 15.85 10.62
N VAL A 19 -4.34 15.68 9.85
CA VAL A 19 -4.26 15.41 8.40
C VAL A 19 -3.51 16.52 7.66
N VAL A 20 -3.80 17.80 7.93
CA VAL A 20 -3.09 18.93 7.30
C VAL A 20 -1.62 18.97 7.72
N ALA A 21 -1.32 18.71 8.99
CA ALA A 21 0.06 18.68 9.46
C ALA A 21 0.87 17.51 8.85
N GLU A 22 0.24 16.35 8.71
CA GLU A 22 0.86 15.19 8.04
C GLU A 22 1.06 15.46 6.56
N PHE A 23 0.08 16.07 5.88
CA PHE A 23 0.22 16.48 4.48
C PHE A 23 1.36 17.50 4.27
N ASP A 24 1.48 18.50 5.14
CA ASP A 24 2.60 19.47 5.11
C ASP A 24 3.95 18.79 5.28
N LYS A 25 4.03 17.85 6.22
CA LYS A 25 5.23 17.04 6.43
C LYS A 25 5.56 16.19 5.18
N HIS A 26 4.57 15.52 4.60
CA HIS A 26 4.77 14.73 3.38
C HIS A 26 5.27 15.59 2.20
N LEU A 27 4.72 16.80 2.02
CA LEU A 27 5.20 17.71 0.99
C LEU A 27 6.67 18.11 1.20
N HIS A 28 7.08 18.37 2.43
CA HIS A 28 8.48 18.66 2.74
C HIS A 28 9.39 17.44 2.55
N ASP A 29 8.88 16.27 2.91
CA ASP A 29 9.58 14.99 2.76
C ASP A 29 9.80 14.63 1.27
N GLU A 30 8.81 14.92 0.39
CA GLU A 30 8.93 14.73 -1.07
C GLU A 30 9.98 15.65 -1.72
N LEU A 31 10.27 16.79 -1.12
CA LEU A 31 11.29 17.72 -1.62
C LEU A 31 12.72 17.30 -1.23
N ASP A 32 12.87 16.32 -0.34
CA ASP A 32 14.18 15.83 0.10
C ASP A 32 14.59 14.57 -0.67
N LEU A 33 15.28 14.75 -1.79
CA LEU A 33 15.77 13.65 -2.61
C LEU A 33 16.84 12.79 -1.93
N MET A 34 17.44 13.22 -0.82
CA MET A 34 18.32 12.35 -0.01
C MET A 34 17.50 11.27 0.72
N ARG A 35 16.28 11.58 1.14
CA ARG A 35 15.35 10.60 1.71
C ARG A 35 14.93 9.58 0.66
N GLU A 36 14.55 10.04 -0.52
CA GLU A 36 14.20 9.15 -1.63
C GLU A 36 15.37 8.24 -2.01
N ALA A 37 16.59 8.78 -2.09
CA ALA A 37 17.81 8.00 -2.31
C ALA A 37 18.03 6.93 -1.22
N SER A 38 17.77 7.27 0.04
CA SER A 38 17.86 6.34 1.16
C SER A 38 16.82 5.22 1.05
N ASN A 39 15.58 5.55 0.72
CA ASN A 39 14.50 4.61 0.49
C ASN A 39 14.82 3.65 -0.67
N CYS A 40 15.30 4.19 -1.79
CA CYS A 40 15.77 3.41 -2.94
C CYS A 40 16.83 2.40 -2.52
N SER A 41 17.87 2.86 -1.79
CA SER A 41 18.93 1.99 -1.31
C SER A 41 18.45 0.91 -0.34
N GLN A 42 17.48 1.23 0.52
CA GLN A 42 16.88 0.25 1.42
C GLN A 42 16.11 -0.82 0.65
N LEU A 43 15.23 -0.40 -0.28
CA LEU A 43 14.47 -1.35 -1.10
C LEU A 43 15.40 -2.22 -1.95
N ARG A 44 16.46 -1.63 -2.52
CA ARG A 44 17.49 -2.38 -3.25
C ARG A 44 18.14 -3.45 -2.38
N ARG A 45 18.51 -3.15 -1.13
CA ARG A 45 19.06 -4.16 -0.20
C ARG A 45 18.08 -5.28 0.09
N ASN A 46 16.80 -4.95 0.28
CA ASN A 46 15.76 -5.94 0.55
C ASN A 46 15.57 -6.93 -0.60
N PHE A 47 15.90 -6.50 -1.85
CA PHE A 47 15.71 -7.29 -3.07
C PHE A 47 17.02 -7.60 -3.79
N VAL A 48 18.18 -7.52 -3.13
CA VAL A 48 19.50 -7.70 -3.76
C VAL A 48 19.65 -9.02 -4.54
N ASP A 49 19.12 -10.11 -3.99
CA ASP A 49 19.16 -11.44 -4.60
C ASP A 49 17.87 -11.81 -5.37
N SER A 50 16.98 -10.85 -5.51
CA SER A 50 15.67 -11.07 -6.15
C SER A 50 15.81 -11.03 -7.67
N LYS A 51 15.09 -11.93 -8.33
CA LYS A 51 14.92 -11.93 -9.79
C LYS A 51 13.60 -11.28 -10.23
N VAL A 52 12.76 -10.88 -9.28
CA VAL A 52 11.42 -10.37 -9.58
C VAL A 52 11.31 -8.85 -9.51
N LEU A 53 12.18 -8.19 -8.72
CA LEU A 53 12.20 -6.74 -8.60
C LEU A 53 13.63 -6.21 -8.73
N LEU A 54 13.83 -5.31 -9.65
CA LEU A 54 15.07 -4.57 -9.85
C LEU A 54 14.91 -3.15 -9.33
N VAL A 55 15.89 -2.70 -8.57
CA VAL A 55 15.93 -1.36 -8.00
C VAL A 55 17.26 -0.72 -8.41
N PRO A 56 17.26 0.52 -8.92
CA PRO A 56 18.48 1.18 -9.38
C PRO A 56 19.49 1.36 -8.24
N GLU A 57 20.77 1.43 -8.60
CA GLU A 57 21.82 1.80 -7.69
C GLU A 57 21.87 3.31 -7.53
N VAL A 58 21.97 3.78 -6.29
CA VAL A 58 22.13 5.21 -5.97
C VAL A 58 23.61 5.58 -5.99
N HIS A 59 23.96 6.62 -6.73
CA HIS A 59 25.31 7.16 -6.81
C HIS A 59 25.46 8.31 -5.81
N TRP A 60 25.71 7.98 -4.55
CA TRP A 60 25.71 8.88 -3.40
C TRP A 60 26.60 10.10 -3.53
N ASP A 61 27.76 9.98 -4.18
CA ASP A 61 28.70 11.09 -4.38
C ASP A 61 28.08 12.26 -5.14
N TRP A 62 27.08 11.98 -5.98
CA TRP A 62 26.36 12.93 -6.83
C TRP A 62 25.00 13.34 -6.29
N CYS A 63 24.56 12.75 -5.17
CA CYS A 63 23.29 13.08 -4.54
C CYS A 63 23.41 14.29 -3.63
N ARG A 64 22.39 15.14 -3.63
CA ARG A 64 22.20 16.30 -2.76
C ARG A 64 20.73 16.42 -2.40
N HIS A 65 20.36 17.29 -1.49
CA HIS A 65 18.98 17.51 -1.07
C HIS A 65 18.01 17.71 -2.27
N SER A 66 18.45 18.39 -3.31
CA SER A 66 17.63 18.69 -4.50
C SER A 66 18.03 17.91 -5.76
N VAL A 67 18.93 16.94 -5.65
CA VAL A 67 19.39 16.12 -6.78
C VAL A 67 19.63 14.68 -6.31
N MET A 68 18.99 13.72 -6.98
CA MET A 68 19.27 12.30 -6.85
C MET A 68 19.85 11.76 -8.14
N VAL A 69 20.94 11.02 -8.05
CA VAL A 69 21.58 10.34 -9.18
C VAL A 69 21.54 8.84 -8.94
N MET A 70 20.95 8.12 -9.88
CA MET A 70 20.84 6.66 -9.83
C MET A 70 21.11 6.03 -11.18
N SER A 71 21.39 4.74 -11.19
CA SER A 71 21.61 3.96 -12.42
C SER A 71 20.40 4.03 -13.33
N ARG A 72 20.64 4.24 -14.63
CA ARG A 72 19.58 4.22 -15.63
C ARG A 72 19.06 2.80 -15.82
N MET A 73 17.75 2.63 -15.66
CA MET A 73 17.07 1.38 -15.90
C MET A 73 16.40 1.39 -17.29
N SER A 74 16.31 0.23 -17.92
CA SER A 74 15.69 0.05 -19.22
C SER A 74 14.59 -1.00 -19.15
N GLY A 75 13.41 -0.67 -19.67
CA GLY A 75 12.26 -1.57 -19.68
C GLY A 75 11.05 -0.93 -20.37
N VAL A 76 9.95 -1.65 -20.40
CA VAL A 76 8.66 -1.17 -20.92
C VAL A 76 7.80 -0.70 -19.75
N PRO A 77 7.26 0.53 -19.77
CA PRO A 77 6.32 0.98 -18.75
C PRO A 77 5.15 0.01 -18.59
N ILE A 78 4.76 -0.33 -17.36
CA ILE A 78 3.74 -1.35 -17.08
C ILE A 78 2.36 -0.98 -17.64
N GLY A 79 2.07 0.30 -17.79
CA GLY A 79 0.83 0.79 -18.41
C GLY A 79 0.76 0.59 -19.95
N GLN A 80 1.88 0.27 -20.61
CA GLN A 80 1.93 0.09 -22.07
C GLN A 80 1.68 -1.36 -22.45
N ILE A 81 0.46 -1.84 -22.22
CA ILE A 81 0.05 -3.26 -22.35
C ILE A 81 0.38 -3.85 -23.72
N ASP A 82 0.18 -3.11 -24.80
CA ASP A 82 0.44 -3.63 -26.15
C ASP A 82 1.94 -3.85 -26.38
N ARG A 83 2.78 -2.92 -25.91
CA ARG A 83 4.25 -3.09 -25.97
C ARG A 83 4.75 -4.25 -25.10
N LEU A 84 4.12 -4.48 -23.96
CA LEU A 84 4.44 -5.66 -23.12
C LEU A 84 4.14 -6.95 -23.87
N ARG A 85 3.00 -7.03 -24.57
CA ARG A 85 2.63 -8.18 -25.40
C ARG A 85 3.57 -8.37 -26.59
N GLU A 86 3.91 -7.28 -27.28
CA GLU A 86 4.86 -7.30 -28.41
C GLU A 86 6.25 -7.77 -27.98
N ALA A 87 6.66 -7.43 -26.75
CA ALA A 87 7.90 -7.90 -26.14
C ALA A 87 7.84 -9.36 -25.65
N GLY A 88 6.71 -10.06 -25.82
CA GLY A 88 6.53 -11.45 -25.42
C GLY A 88 6.29 -11.68 -23.94
N LEU A 89 5.89 -10.63 -23.20
CA LEU A 89 5.65 -10.69 -21.76
C LEU A 89 4.26 -11.29 -21.46
N ASP A 90 4.20 -12.25 -20.53
CA ASP A 90 2.93 -12.84 -20.07
C ASP A 90 2.33 -11.99 -18.95
N LEU A 91 1.21 -11.34 -19.24
CA LEU A 91 0.53 -10.45 -18.28
C LEU A 91 0.00 -11.20 -17.05
N LYS A 92 -0.28 -12.51 -17.15
CA LYS A 92 -0.70 -13.31 -15.97
C LYS A 92 0.48 -13.58 -15.05
N VAL A 93 1.64 -13.86 -15.63
CA VAL A 93 2.89 -14.01 -14.87
C VAL A 93 3.22 -12.68 -14.20
N LEU A 94 3.19 -11.57 -14.94
CA LEU A 94 3.41 -10.24 -14.37
C LEU A 94 2.46 -9.93 -13.23
N SER A 95 1.16 -10.16 -13.39
CA SER A 95 0.19 -9.92 -12.33
C SER A 95 0.51 -10.72 -11.06
N ARG A 96 0.88 -11.99 -11.19
CA ARG A 96 1.29 -12.84 -10.06
C ARG A 96 2.55 -12.31 -9.39
N THR A 97 3.55 -11.96 -10.16
CA THR A 97 4.83 -11.40 -9.68
C THR A 97 4.61 -10.08 -8.97
N GLY A 98 3.73 -9.20 -9.47
CA GLY A 98 3.39 -7.94 -8.80
C GLY A 98 2.77 -8.16 -7.42
N VAL A 99 1.86 -9.13 -7.30
CA VAL A 99 1.28 -9.52 -6.00
C VAL A 99 2.34 -10.09 -5.06
N GLU A 100 3.24 -10.95 -5.56
CA GLU A 100 4.35 -11.49 -4.79
C GLU A 100 5.28 -10.38 -4.25
N ILE A 101 5.66 -9.43 -5.10
CA ILE A 101 6.48 -8.27 -4.72
C ILE A 101 5.80 -7.47 -3.61
N PHE A 102 4.51 -7.18 -3.77
CA PHE A 102 3.73 -6.42 -2.81
C PHE A 102 3.70 -7.10 -1.43
N PHE A 103 3.32 -8.37 -1.38
CA PHE A 103 3.26 -9.11 -0.13
C PHE A 103 4.64 -9.35 0.50
N THR A 104 5.68 -9.49 -0.30
CA THR A 104 7.06 -9.60 0.17
C THR A 104 7.48 -8.31 0.89
N GLN A 105 7.23 -7.16 0.31
CA GLN A 105 7.54 -5.87 0.93
C GLN A 105 6.80 -5.68 2.26
N ILE A 106 5.51 -6.05 2.31
CA ILE A 106 4.69 -5.87 3.52
C ILE A 106 5.08 -6.88 4.61
N PHE A 107 5.05 -8.18 4.32
CA PHE A 107 5.11 -9.20 5.36
C PHE A 107 6.53 -9.67 5.68
N ARG A 108 7.43 -9.72 4.70
CA ARG A 108 8.84 -10.06 4.93
C ARG A 108 9.60 -8.85 5.45
N ASP A 109 9.52 -7.73 4.72
CA ASP A 109 10.41 -6.59 4.96
C ASP A 109 9.81 -5.55 5.91
N GLY A 110 8.47 -5.44 5.98
CA GLY A 110 7.80 -4.34 6.70
C GLY A 110 8.17 -2.96 6.16
N PHE A 111 8.67 -2.92 4.93
CA PHE A 111 9.07 -1.72 4.20
C PHE A 111 8.55 -1.82 2.78
N PHE A 112 7.61 -0.97 2.41
CA PHE A 112 6.86 -1.10 1.17
C PHE A 112 6.62 0.24 0.48
N HIS A 113 6.50 0.19 -0.82
CA HIS A 113 6.11 1.33 -1.64
C HIS A 113 4.63 1.65 -1.41
N ALA A 114 4.33 2.82 -0.87
CA ALA A 114 2.97 3.22 -0.52
C ALA A 114 2.22 3.91 -1.66
N ASP A 115 2.92 4.36 -2.72
CA ASP A 115 2.34 4.95 -3.93
C ASP A 115 2.82 4.22 -5.20
N MET A 116 2.31 3.02 -5.46
CA MET A 116 2.67 2.24 -6.65
C MET A 116 1.95 2.74 -7.92
N HIS A 117 2.25 3.96 -8.34
CA HIS A 117 1.69 4.48 -9.58
C HIS A 117 2.30 3.75 -10.81
N PRO A 118 1.47 3.29 -11.79
CA PRO A 118 1.97 2.58 -12.98
C PRO A 118 3.01 3.36 -13.81
N GLY A 119 3.07 4.68 -13.69
CA GLY A 119 4.06 5.53 -14.36
C GLY A 119 5.49 5.30 -13.86
N ASN A 120 5.65 4.83 -12.63
CA ASN A 120 6.93 4.63 -11.97
C ASN A 120 7.39 3.17 -11.97
N ILE A 121 6.62 2.29 -12.65
CA ILE A 121 6.88 0.86 -12.73
C ILE A 121 7.14 0.46 -14.17
N PHE A 122 8.28 -0.19 -14.38
CA PHE A 122 8.66 -0.74 -15.67
C PHE A 122 8.82 -2.26 -15.57
N VAL A 123 8.85 -2.93 -16.71
CA VAL A 123 9.14 -4.36 -16.81
C VAL A 123 10.36 -4.55 -17.68
N ALA A 124 11.34 -5.28 -17.18
CA ALA A 124 12.58 -5.57 -17.89
C ALA A 124 12.32 -6.52 -19.07
N THR A 125 12.94 -6.20 -20.20
CA THR A 125 12.88 -7.00 -21.44
C THR A 125 14.24 -7.62 -21.81
N ASP A 126 15.27 -7.33 -21.04
CA ASP A 126 16.58 -7.95 -21.20
C ASP A 126 16.50 -9.45 -20.86
N PRO A 127 17.11 -10.34 -21.68
CA PRO A 127 17.07 -11.78 -21.44
C PRO A 127 17.56 -12.24 -20.06
N ALA A 128 18.50 -11.51 -19.46
CA ALA A 128 19.04 -11.84 -18.13
C ALA A 128 18.08 -11.53 -16.99
N THR A 129 17.17 -10.57 -17.21
CA THR A 129 16.23 -10.04 -16.19
C THR A 129 14.79 -10.05 -16.68
N PHE A 130 14.50 -10.87 -17.68
CA PHE A 130 13.20 -10.92 -18.36
C PHE A 130 12.05 -11.14 -17.37
N ASN A 131 10.98 -10.36 -17.51
CA ASN A 131 9.82 -10.31 -16.62
C ASN A 131 10.05 -9.68 -15.23
N ALA A 132 11.26 -9.20 -14.90
CA ALA A 132 11.44 -8.50 -13.64
C ALA A 132 10.77 -7.12 -13.66
N TYR A 133 10.15 -6.77 -12.55
CA TYR A 133 9.68 -5.40 -12.31
C TYR A 133 10.87 -4.48 -12.07
N ILE A 134 10.70 -3.21 -12.42
CA ILE A 134 11.66 -2.15 -12.14
C ILE A 134 10.90 -1.04 -11.43
N ALA A 135 11.31 -0.68 -10.22
CA ALA A 135 10.78 0.47 -9.49
C ALA A 135 11.70 1.68 -9.69
N LEU A 136 11.12 2.88 -9.91
CA LEU A 136 11.88 4.10 -10.24
C LEU A 136 11.59 5.28 -9.31
N ASP A 137 10.53 5.24 -8.52
CA ASP A 137 10.14 6.26 -7.57
C ASP A 137 10.17 5.67 -6.16
N PHE A 138 10.67 6.41 -5.17
CA PHE A 138 10.82 5.96 -3.79
C PHE A 138 10.45 7.06 -2.78
N GLY A 139 9.73 8.08 -3.24
CA GLY A 139 9.33 9.24 -2.43
C GLY A 139 8.44 8.84 -1.25
N ILE A 140 7.41 8.03 -1.52
CA ILE A 140 6.43 7.61 -0.51
C ILE A 140 6.62 6.13 -0.17
N MET A 141 7.30 5.87 0.94
CA MET A 141 7.51 4.52 1.48
C MET A 141 6.83 4.36 2.83
N GLY A 142 6.15 3.24 3.02
CA GLY A 142 5.54 2.86 4.28
C GLY A 142 6.42 1.90 5.08
N THR A 143 6.27 1.93 6.40
CA THR A 143 6.93 1.00 7.31
C THR A 143 5.91 0.38 8.25
N LEU A 144 6.05 -0.92 8.51
CA LEU A 144 5.24 -1.66 9.46
C LEU A 144 6.16 -2.27 10.53
N ASN A 145 5.80 -2.10 11.78
CA ASN A 145 6.44 -2.81 12.87
C ASN A 145 5.94 -4.28 12.93
N GLU A 146 6.58 -5.10 13.74
CA GLU A 146 6.24 -6.54 13.83
C GLU A 146 4.81 -6.80 14.33
N VAL A 147 4.28 -5.91 15.18
CA VAL A 147 2.91 -6.03 15.70
C VAL A 147 1.91 -5.77 14.59
N ASP A 148 2.10 -4.68 13.85
CA ASP A 148 1.21 -4.31 12.73
C ASP A 148 1.26 -5.36 11.61
N LYS A 149 2.45 -5.88 11.27
CA LYS A 149 2.61 -6.99 10.30
C LYS A 149 1.80 -8.21 10.73
N ARG A 150 1.90 -8.58 12.01
CA ARG A 150 1.18 -9.73 12.56
C ARG A 150 -0.33 -9.56 12.45
N TYR A 151 -0.86 -8.42 12.89
CA TYR A 151 -2.31 -8.16 12.82
C TYR A 151 -2.80 -8.07 11.37
N LEU A 152 -2.04 -7.43 10.50
CA LEU A 152 -2.35 -7.37 9.08
C LEU A 152 -2.41 -8.77 8.47
N ALA A 153 -1.43 -9.64 8.77
CA ALA A 153 -1.41 -11.03 8.29
C ALA A 153 -2.62 -11.84 8.79
N ILE A 154 -2.98 -11.70 10.07
CA ILE A 154 -4.15 -12.35 10.65
C ILE A 154 -5.42 -11.90 9.93
N ASN A 155 -5.58 -10.59 9.73
CA ASN A 155 -6.75 -10.03 9.05
C ASN A 155 -6.85 -10.51 7.60
N PHE A 156 -5.76 -10.48 6.84
CA PHE A 156 -5.76 -10.97 5.45
C PHE A 156 -6.10 -12.45 5.39
N LEU A 157 -5.47 -13.28 6.23
CA LEU A 157 -5.75 -14.71 6.24
C LEU A 157 -7.21 -15.01 6.58
N ALA A 158 -7.71 -14.43 7.66
CA ALA A 158 -9.09 -14.60 8.10
C ALA A 158 -10.09 -14.09 7.04
N PHE A 159 -9.81 -12.94 6.41
CA PHE A 159 -10.62 -12.39 5.34
C PHE A 159 -10.74 -13.36 4.16
N PHE A 160 -9.62 -13.88 3.65
CA PHE A 160 -9.65 -14.82 2.52
C PHE A 160 -10.25 -16.18 2.87
N GLN A 161 -10.22 -16.56 4.15
CA GLN A 161 -10.90 -17.77 4.66
C GLN A 161 -12.38 -17.53 4.95
N ARG A 162 -12.88 -16.29 4.79
CA ARG A 162 -14.24 -15.85 5.16
C ARG A 162 -14.53 -16.04 6.65
N ASP A 163 -13.48 -16.06 7.48
CA ASP A 163 -13.60 -16.10 8.94
C ASP A 163 -13.79 -14.69 9.49
N TYR A 164 -14.99 -14.16 9.34
CA TYR A 164 -15.34 -12.80 9.75
C TYR A 164 -15.32 -12.62 11.26
N HIS A 165 -15.51 -13.71 12.01
CA HIS A 165 -15.37 -13.69 13.46
C HIS A 165 -13.93 -13.35 13.84
N ARG A 166 -12.95 -14.05 13.27
CA ARG A 166 -11.54 -13.80 13.50
C ARG A 166 -11.10 -12.42 13.03
N VAL A 167 -11.68 -11.92 11.93
CA VAL A 167 -11.45 -10.53 11.49
C VAL A 167 -11.91 -9.54 12.56
N ALA A 168 -13.12 -9.73 13.14
CA ALA A 168 -13.64 -8.84 14.17
C ALA A 168 -12.79 -8.87 15.44
N GLU A 169 -12.41 -10.07 15.91
CA GLU A 169 -11.51 -10.21 17.07
C GLU A 169 -10.17 -9.51 16.84
N ALA A 170 -9.52 -9.70 15.67
CA ALA A 170 -8.25 -9.09 15.36
C ALA A 170 -8.32 -7.55 15.34
N HIS A 171 -9.44 -6.96 14.93
CA HIS A 171 -9.63 -5.51 15.00
C HIS A 171 -9.73 -5.00 16.43
N ILE A 172 -10.34 -5.76 17.33
CA ILE A 172 -10.43 -5.41 18.76
C ILE A 172 -9.05 -5.58 19.42
N GLU A 173 -8.39 -6.72 19.19
CA GLU A 173 -7.07 -7.03 19.74
C GLU A 173 -6.00 -6.01 19.33
N SER A 174 -6.07 -5.50 18.10
CA SER A 174 -5.15 -4.47 17.60
C SER A 174 -5.44 -3.06 18.11
N GLY A 175 -6.59 -2.86 18.78
CA GLY A 175 -7.04 -1.54 19.22
C GLY A 175 -7.58 -0.65 18.09
N TRP A 176 -7.85 -1.19 16.91
CA TRP A 176 -8.44 -0.44 15.79
C TRP A 176 -9.91 -0.10 15.99
N VAL A 177 -10.58 -0.83 16.89
CA VAL A 177 -11.92 -0.53 17.37
C VAL A 177 -11.92 -0.49 18.91
N PRO A 178 -12.84 0.25 19.54
CA PRO A 178 -12.95 0.29 20.99
C PRO A 178 -13.10 -1.10 21.60
N PRO A 179 -12.48 -1.37 22.77
CA PRO A 179 -12.48 -2.70 23.38
C PRO A 179 -13.86 -3.17 23.83
N GLU A 180 -14.80 -2.24 24.03
CA GLU A 180 -16.21 -2.55 24.34
C GLU A 180 -17.05 -2.94 23.12
N THR A 181 -16.44 -2.94 21.92
CA THR A 181 -17.13 -3.32 20.68
C THR A 181 -17.58 -4.79 20.74
N ARG A 182 -18.83 -5.04 20.45
CA ARG A 182 -19.35 -6.41 20.40
C ARG A 182 -18.86 -7.11 19.15
N VAL A 183 -18.17 -8.24 19.37
CA VAL A 183 -17.59 -9.05 18.28
C VAL A 183 -18.66 -9.50 17.28
N ASP A 184 -19.80 -9.98 17.77
CA ASP A 184 -20.91 -10.47 16.93
C ASP A 184 -21.50 -9.38 16.02
N GLU A 185 -21.61 -8.14 16.49
CA GLU A 185 -22.08 -7.02 15.70
C GLU A 185 -21.06 -6.58 14.64
N LEU A 186 -19.79 -6.53 15.00
CA LEU A 186 -18.70 -6.19 14.07
C LEU A 186 -18.55 -7.27 13.01
N GLU A 187 -18.58 -8.56 13.40
CA GLU A 187 -18.58 -9.71 12.48
C GLU A 187 -19.71 -9.62 11.45
N ALA A 188 -20.95 -9.39 11.92
CA ALA A 188 -22.11 -9.26 11.02
C ALA A 188 -21.95 -8.10 10.04
N ALA A 189 -21.41 -6.98 10.48
CA ALA A 189 -21.17 -5.81 9.65
C ALA A 189 -20.07 -6.04 8.61
N VAL A 190 -18.96 -6.65 9.00
CA VAL A 190 -17.85 -7.03 8.09
C VAL A 190 -18.36 -8.04 7.06
N ARG A 191 -19.09 -9.07 7.48
CA ARG A 191 -19.70 -10.06 6.58
C ARG A 191 -20.60 -9.40 5.54
N ALA A 192 -21.48 -8.49 5.96
CA ALA A 192 -22.40 -7.80 5.06
C ALA A 192 -21.70 -6.96 3.98
N VAL A 193 -20.49 -6.48 4.24
CA VAL A 193 -19.69 -5.74 3.27
C VAL A 193 -18.91 -6.69 2.37
N CYS A 194 -18.28 -7.72 2.94
CA CYS A 194 -17.29 -8.54 2.27
C CYS A 194 -17.88 -9.71 1.47
N GLU A 195 -18.90 -10.37 2.00
CA GLU A 195 -19.50 -11.55 1.34
C GLU A 195 -19.94 -11.29 -0.10
N PRO A 196 -20.62 -10.17 -0.43
CA PRO A 196 -21.02 -9.90 -1.81
C PRO A 196 -19.86 -9.70 -2.80
N ILE A 197 -18.63 -9.54 -2.30
CA ILE A 197 -17.45 -9.29 -3.13
C ILE A 197 -16.85 -10.62 -3.60
N PHE A 198 -16.82 -11.63 -2.75
CA PHE A 198 -16.17 -12.92 -3.02
C PHE A 198 -16.79 -13.71 -4.18
N ASP A 199 -18.06 -13.51 -4.46
CA ASP A 199 -18.80 -14.24 -5.48
C ASP A 199 -18.86 -13.50 -6.83
N ARG A 200 -18.10 -12.39 -6.96
CA ARG A 200 -18.08 -11.59 -8.20
C ARG A 200 -16.70 -11.52 -8.82
N PRO A 201 -16.58 -11.55 -10.14
CA PRO A 201 -15.35 -11.23 -10.83
C PRO A 201 -14.88 -9.81 -10.48
N LEU A 202 -13.57 -9.61 -10.27
CA LEU A 202 -12.99 -8.30 -9.91
C LEU A 202 -13.45 -7.14 -10.80
N LYS A 203 -13.63 -7.41 -12.11
CA LYS A 203 -14.10 -6.41 -13.09
C LYS A 203 -15.54 -5.89 -12.82
N GLU A 204 -16.33 -6.61 -12.05
CA GLU A 204 -17.71 -6.27 -11.69
C GLU A 204 -17.82 -5.62 -10.31
N ILE A 205 -16.71 -5.56 -9.57
CA ILE A 205 -16.65 -4.97 -8.24
C ILE A 205 -16.42 -3.47 -8.38
N SER A 206 -17.40 -2.68 -7.96
CA SER A 206 -17.21 -1.24 -7.82
C SER A 206 -16.42 -0.93 -6.56
N PHE A 207 -15.11 -0.68 -6.71
CA PHE A 207 -14.23 -0.35 -5.59
C PHE A 207 -14.74 0.85 -4.77
N GLY A 208 -15.26 1.88 -5.43
CA GLY A 208 -15.86 3.03 -4.76
C GLY A 208 -17.05 2.66 -3.85
N HIS A 209 -17.90 1.73 -4.30
CA HIS A 209 -19.02 1.23 -3.46
C HIS A 209 -18.52 0.42 -2.26
N VAL A 210 -17.48 -0.37 -2.43
CA VAL A 210 -16.87 -1.14 -1.34
C VAL A 210 -16.27 -0.20 -0.30
N LEU A 211 -15.48 0.79 -0.74
CA LEU A 211 -14.91 1.81 0.14
C LEU A 211 -16.00 2.58 0.91
N LEU A 212 -17.07 3.00 0.22
CA LEU A 212 -18.15 3.72 0.87
C LEU A 212 -18.80 2.88 1.99
N ARG A 213 -19.05 1.58 1.74
CA ARG A 213 -19.59 0.65 2.74
C ARG A 213 -18.61 0.44 3.90
N LEU A 214 -17.32 0.30 3.60
CA LEU A 214 -16.29 0.18 4.63
C LEU A 214 -16.23 1.44 5.50
N PHE A 215 -16.29 2.63 4.92
CA PHE A 215 -16.35 3.88 5.67
C PHE A 215 -17.61 3.99 6.54
N GLN A 216 -18.77 3.56 6.04
CA GLN A 216 -20.01 3.56 6.83
C GLN A 216 -19.91 2.58 8.01
N THR A 217 -19.34 1.39 7.79
CA THR A 217 -19.11 0.40 8.85
C THR A 217 -18.11 0.93 9.87
N SER A 218 -16.98 1.45 9.43
CA SER A 218 -15.94 2.07 10.25
C SER A 218 -16.52 3.19 11.14
N ARG A 219 -17.41 4.01 10.58
CA ARG A 219 -18.11 5.07 11.32
C ARG A 219 -19.03 4.51 12.40
N ARG A 220 -19.76 3.43 12.12
CA ARG A 220 -20.68 2.80 13.08
C ARG A 220 -19.97 2.22 14.30
N PHE A 221 -18.76 1.69 14.12
CA PHE A 221 -17.98 1.04 15.17
C PHE A 221 -16.85 1.92 15.72
N ASN A 222 -16.83 3.23 15.38
CA ASN A 222 -15.79 4.17 15.81
C ASN A 222 -14.38 3.67 15.51
N VAL A 223 -14.19 2.99 14.36
CA VAL A 223 -12.86 2.53 13.92
C VAL A 223 -11.94 3.74 13.83
N GLU A 224 -10.82 3.71 14.52
CA GLU A 224 -9.78 4.73 14.36
C GLU A 224 -9.12 4.59 13.01
N ILE A 225 -9.26 5.61 12.17
CA ILE A 225 -8.57 5.66 10.89
C ILE A 225 -7.19 6.27 11.14
N GLN A 226 -6.15 5.49 10.90
CA GLN A 226 -4.78 5.99 10.98
C GLN A 226 -4.60 7.12 9.95
N PRO A 227 -4.08 8.31 10.33
CA PRO A 227 -3.90 9.43 9.41
C PRO A 227 -3.08 9.07 8.16
N GLN A 228 -2.13 8.14 8.29
CA GLN A 228 -1.29 7.61 7.22
C GLN A 228 -2.06 6.82 6.14
N LEU A 229 -3.28 6.34 6.42
CA LEU A 229 -4.13 5.63 5.46
C LEU A 229 -5.10 6.57 4.71
N VAL A 230 -5.12 7.85 5.06
CA VAL A 230 -6.02 8.87 4.46
C VAL A 230 -5.30 9.67 3.37
N LEU A 231 -3.99 9.64 3.36
CA LEU A 231 -3.12 10.27 2.38
C LEU A 231 -2.79 9.30 1.27
#